data_e41fca28b488560ad7f1db2969862c0c
#
_entry.id   e41fca28b488560ad7f1db2969862c0c
#
_cell.length_a   1.000
_cell.length_b   1.000
_cell.length_c   1.000
_cell.angle_alpha   90.00
_cell.angle_beta   90.00
_cell.angle_gamma   90.00
#
_symmetry.space_group_name_H-M   'P 1'
#
loop_
_entity.id
_entity.type
_entity.pdbx_description
1 polymer ?
#
loop_
_entity_poly.entity_id
_entity_poly.type
_entity_poly.pdbx_seq_one_letter_code
_entity_poly.pdbx_strand_id
1 'polypeptide(L)'
;MTSHAADTAICYNCPPEWADWGTQLKAIAKDTGIQVPQDNKNSGQALAQMVAEKGNPVADVVYYGVSFGIQADSAGVITGYQPAHWDEIPAGMKDPDGKWVALHSGTMGFMVNVDALGGAPVPQSWDDLLKPEYKGMIGYLDPASAFVGYVAAVAVNQAKGGNMQDFTPAINWFKKLQANQPIVPKQTAYARLISGEIPILLDYDFNAYRAKYKDHANVAFVIPKEGTVTVPYVISLVKNAPHPANGKKVIDYVLSDKGQAIWANAFLRPVRPSAMSADAKKFFLPDSDYARAQTVDYQQMADAQKAFSAKYLSEIR
;
A
#
# COMPACT_ATOMS: atom_id res chain seq x y z
N MET A 1 8.56 20.51 39.61
CA MET A 1 8.76 19.44 38.62
C MET A 1 7.95 19.81 37.40
N THR A 2 8.59 20.41 36.40
CA THR A 2 7.95 20.69 35.10
C THR A 2 7.83 19.37 34.36
N SER A 3 6.61 18.82 34.29
CA SER A 3 6.34 17.71 33.40
C SER A 3 6.54 18.21 31.97
N HIS A 4 7.62 17.79 31.32
CA HIS A 4 7.73 17.96 29.88
C HIS A 4 6.62 17.14 29.26
N ALA A 5 5.69 17.79 28.55
CA ALA A 5 4.78 17.09 27.67
C ALA A 5 5.62 16.24 26.70
N ALA A 6 5.26 14.97 26.53
CA ALA A 6 5.96 14.12 25.57
C ALA A 6 5.91 14.74 24.19
N ASP A 7 7.04 14.78 23.49
CA ASP A 7 7.07 15.20 22.07
C ASP A 7 6.15 14.30 21.26
N THR A 8 5.35 14.89 20.39
CA THR A 8 4.33 14.21 19.61
C THR A 8 4.47 14.56 18.13
N ALA A 9 4.19 13.60 17.29
CA ALA A 9 3.91 13.80 15.86
C ALA A 9 2.66 13.02 15.51
N ILE A 10 1.79 13.62 14.71
CA ILE A 10 0.58 12.98 14.21
C ILE A 10 0.86 12.47 12.81
N CYS A 11 0.71 11.16 12.63
CA CYS A 11 0.84 10.48 11.34
C CYS A 11 -0.53 10.01 10.87
N TYR A 12 -1.01 10.52 9.75
CA TYR A 12 -2.22 9.99 9.14
C TYR A 12 -1.93 8.72 8.34
N ASN A 13 -2.75 7.70 8.57
CA ASN A 13 -2.67 6.41 7.92
C ASN A 13 -1.40 5.61 8.29
N CYS A 14 -1.06 5.59 9.59
CA CYS A 14 0.01 4.76 10.13
C CYS A 14 -0.59 3.68 11.03
N PRO A 15 -1.36 2.72 10.48
CA PRO A 15 -2.04 1.69 11.28
C PRO A 15 -1.05 0.61 11.72
N PRO A 16 -1.13 0.10 12.95
CA PRO A 16 -0.15 -0.86 13.46
C PRO A 16 -0.11 -2.18 12.70
N GLU A 17 -1.25 -2.59 12.12
CA GLU A 17 -1.39 -3.88 11.46
C GLU A 17 -1.01 -3.87 9.96
N TRP A 18 -0.77 -2.70 9.39
CA TRP A 18 -0.37 -2.55 8.00
C TRP A 18 1.12 -2.21 7.93
N ALA A 19 1.87 -2.94 7.09
CA ALA A 19 3.30 -2.69 6.86
C ALA A 19 4.13 -2.64 8.15
N ASP A 20 3.70 -3.33 9.18
CA ASP A 20 4.31 -3.35 10.50
C ASP A 20 4.59 -1.96 11.08
N TRP A 21 3.70 -1.01 10.82
CA TRP A 21 3.79 0.32 11.42
C TRP A 21 3.81 0.28 12.94
N GLY A 22 3.20 -0.75 13.55
CA GLY A 22 3.25 -0.92 15.00
C GLY A 22 4.69 -0.99 15.54
N THR A 23 5.56 -1.76 14.89
CA THR A 23 6.98 -1.84 15.25
C THR A 23 7.70 -0.53 14.96
N GLN A 24 7.42 0.12 13.82
CA GLN A 24 7.99 1.43 13.49
C GLN A 24 7.65 2.48 14.55
N LEU A 25 6.39 2.58 14.94
CA LEU A 25 5.92 3.58 15.92
C LEU A 25 6.58 3.37 17.28
N LYS A 26 6.72 2.12 17.72
CA LYS A 26 7.43 1.78 18.96
C LYS A 26 8.90 2.15 18.90
N ALA A 27 9.56 1.86 17.77
CA ALA A 27 10.97 2.17 17.58
C ALA A 27 11.22 3.68 17.53
N ILE A 28 10.36 4.44 16.88
CA ILE A 28 10.42 5.91 16.85
C ILE A 28 10.34 6.45 18.28
N ALA A 29 9.39 5.99 19.08
CA ALA A 29 9.24 6.42 20.47
C ALA A 29 10.46 6.09 21.32
N LYS A 30 11.00 4.87 21.17
CA LYS A 30 12.18 4.41 21.91
C LYS A 30 13.43 5.18 21.56
N ASP A 31 13.69 5.40 20.29
CA ASP A 31 14.96 5.95 19.78
C ASP A 31 14.96 7.48 19.71
N THR A 32 13.79 8.12 19.53
CA THR A 32 13.68 9.58 19.39
C THR A 32 12.93 10.26 20.50
N GLY A 33 12.17 9.54 21.32
CA GLY A 33 11.29 10.11 22.32
C GLY A 33 9.99 10.69 21.76
N ILE A 34 9.76 10.60 20.44
CA ILE A 34 8.56 11.13 19.80
C ILE A 34 7.44 10.08 19.86
N GLN A 35 6.32 10.45 20.48
CA GLN A 35 5.12 9.63 20.51
C GLN A 35 4.30 9.87 19.24
N VAL A 36 4.04 8.82 18.50
CA VAL A 36 3.22 8.85 17.28
C VAL A 36 2.02 7.95 17.51
N PRO A 37 0.84 8.52 17.79
CA PRO A 37 -0.37 7.72 17.95
C PRO A 37 -0.71 6.95 16.69
N GLN A 38 -1.20 5.73 16.83
CA GLN A 38 -1.68 4.93 15.70
C GLN A 38 -2.89 5.59 15.04
N ASP A 39 -3.03 5.41 13.73
CA ASP A 39 -4.13 5.97 12.95
C ASP A 39 -4.55 5.00 11.84
N ASN A 40 -5.83 4.64 11.85
CA ASN A 40 -6.41 3.59 10.99
C ASN A 40 -7.21 4.18 9.82
N LYS A 41 -6.61 5.08 9.05
CA LYS A 41 -7.19 5.56 7.80
C LYS A 41 -6.71 4.69 6.62
N ASN A 42 -7.35 4.85 5.47
CA ASN A 42 -6.77 4.46 4.18
C ASN A 42 -6.20 5.70 3.47
N SER A 43 -5.55 5.51 2.32
CA SER A 43 -4.92 6.61 1.58
C SER A 43 -5.92 7.69 1.18
N GLY A 44 -7.10 7.31 0.69
CA GLY A 44 -8.15 8.26 0.29
C GLY A 44 -8.74 9.04 1.46
N GLN A 45 -8.98 8.37 2.58
CA GLN A 45 -9.45 9.01 3.81
C GLN A 45 -8.42 10.01 4.35
N ALA A 46 -7.14 9.64 4.33
CA ALA A 46 -6.06 10.53 4.76
C ALA A 46 -6.00 11.80 3.92
N LEU A 47 -6.04 11.66 2.59
CA LEU A 47 -6.05 12.82 1.68
C LEU A 47 -7.27 13.70 1.91
N ALA A 48 -8.46 13.12 1.98
CA ALA A 48 -9.70 13.87 2.20
C ALA A 48 -9.66 14.65 3.52
N GLN A 49 -9.14 14.02 4.58
CA GLN A 49 -9.01 14.66 5.89
C GLN A 49 -8.04 15.86 5.84
N MET A 50 -6.88 15.69 5.19
CA MET A 50 -5.91 16.79 5.04
C MET A 50 -6.49 17.95 4.24
N VAL A 51 -7.25 17.68 3.19
CA VAL A 51 -7.91 18.73 2.39
C VAL A 51 -8.94 19.47 3.24
N ALA A 52 -9.75 18.76 4.01
CA ALA A 52 -10.73 19.35 4.91
C ALA A 52 -10.08 20.23 6.00
N GLU A 53 -8.87 19.87 6.44
CA GLU A 53 -8.12 20.55 7.49
C GLU A 53 -7.11 21.59 6.95
N LYS A 54 -7.13 21.88 5.66
CA LYS A 54 -6.13 22.74 5.02
C LYS A 54 -5.93 24.08 5.71
N GLY A 55 -7.00 24.68 6.24
CA GLY A 55 -6.95 25.95 6.99
C GLY A 55 -6.42 25.83 8.42
N ASN A 56 -6.42 24.61 8.98
CA ASN A 56 -5.95 24.33 10.34
C ASN A 56 -5.45 22.88 10.42
N PRO A 57 -4.26 22.58 9.87
CA PRO A 57 -3.74 21.21 9.83
C PRO A 57 -3.60 20.58 11.20
N VAL A 58 -3.89 19.29 11.28
CA VAL A 58 -3.76 18.45 12.49
C VAL A 58 -2.59 17.48 12.35
N ALA A 59 -2.41 16.89 11.18
CA ALA A 59 -1.34 15.93 10.93
C ALA A 59 0.00 16.64 10.70
N ASP A 60 1.07 15.97 11.09
CA ASP A 60 2.44 16.39 10.81
C ASP A 60 3.02 15.67 9.60
N VAL A 61 2.73 14.39 9.47
CA VAL A 61 3.14 13.54 8.36
C VAL A 61 1.95 12.69 7.89
N VAL A 62 2.05 12.20 6.67
CA VAL A 62 1.05 11.31 6.09
C VAL A 62 1.73 10.20 5.31
N TYR A 63 1.21 8.97 5.46
CA TYR A 63 1.62 7.79 4.73
C TYR A 63 0.49 7.34 3.81
N TYR A 64 0.78 7.10 2.54
CA TYR A 64 -0.23 6.74 1.55
C TYR A 64 0.41 6.12 0.30
N GLY A 65 -0.42 5.59 -0.59
CA GLY A 65 0.04 5.16 -1.90
C GLY A 65 0.49 6.36 -2.75
N VAL A 66 1.44 6.14 -3.65
CA VAL A 66 2.11 7.21 -4.41
C VAL A 66 1.16 8.12 -5.17
N SER A 67 0.08 7.59 -5.75
CA SER A 67 -0.88 8.43 -6.50
C SER A 67 -1.56 9.46 -5.60
N PHE A 68 -1.79 9.13 -4.34
CA PHE A 68 -2.35 10.07 -3.37
C PHE A 68 -1.33 11.13 -2.95
N GLY A 69 -0.04 10.79 -2.91
CA GLY A 69 1.02 11.77 -2.70
C GLY A 69 1.07 12.82 -3.81
N ILE A 70 0.94 12.40 -5.05
CA ILE A 70 0.85 13.29 -6.21
C ILE A 70 -0.40 14.17 -6.14
N GLN A 71 -1.55 13.60 -5.78
CA GLN A 71 -2.79 14.34 -5.60
C GLN A 71 -2.72 15.33 -4.43
N ALA A 72 -2.06 14.96 -3.33
CA ALA A 72 -1.86 15.84 -2.18
C ALA A 72 -1.00 17.05 -2.55
N ASP A 73 0.02 16.86 -3.38
CA ASP A 73 0.83 17.97 -3.90
C ASP A 73 -0.05 18.92 -4.74
N SER A 74 -0.85 18.41 -5.65
CA SER A 74 -1.78 19.21 -6.44
C SER A 74 -2.81 19.93 -5.60
N ALA A 75 -3.24 19.35 -4.49
CA ALA A 75 -4.18 19.96 -3.55
C ALA A 75 -3.53 21.01 -2.64
N GLY A 76 -2.21 21.12 -2.63
CA GLY A 76 -1.47 22.10 -1.83
C GLY A 76 -1.49 21.81 -0.32
N VAL A 77 -1.57 20.54 0.09
CA VAL A 77 -1.66 20.13 1.51
C VAL A 77 -0.37 19.53 2.06
N ILE A 78 0.67 19.40 1.24
CA ILE A 78 1.98 18.89 1.64
C ILE A 78 3.08 19.89 1.26
N THR A 79 4.25 19.73 1.87
CA THR A 79 5.41 20.59 1.63
C THR A 79 6.66 19.76 1.39
N GLY A 80 7.68 20.36 0.77
CA GLY A 80 8.92 19.65 0.46
C GLY A 80 9.80 19.47 1.67
N TYR A 81 10.43 18.30 1.74
CA TYR A 81 11.49 17.99 2.69
C TYR A 81 12.42 16.95 2.08
N GLN A 82 13.71 17.23 2.05
CA GLN A 82 14.73 16.26 1.64
C GLN A 82 15.30 15.60 2.89
N PRO A 83 14.91 14.35 3.19
CA PRO A 83 15.37 13.65 4.38
C PRO A 83 16.84 13.20 4.26
N ALA A 84 17.40 12.76 5.37
CA ALA A 84 18.66 12.04 5.37
C ALA A 84 18.61 10.84 4.41
N HIS A 85 19.72 10.50 3.79
CA HIS A 85 19.85 9.44 2.78
C HIS A 85 19.13 9.73 1.46
N TRP A 86 18.77 10.97 1.20
CA TRP A 86 18.09 11.38 -0.02
C TRP A 86 18.74 10.85 -1.29
N ASP A 87 20.09 10.91 -1.37
CA ASP A 87 20.82 10.52 -2.57
C ASP A 87 20.81 9.01 -2.82
N GLU A 88 20.53 8.20 -1.81
CA GLU A 88 20.43 6.74 -1.94
C GLU A 88 19.05 6.30 -2.45
N ILE A 89 18.06 7.20 -2.46
CA ILE A 89 16.71 6.89 -2.92
C ILE A 89 16.69 7.08 -4.43
N PRO A 90 16.27 6.05 -5.20
CA PRO A 90 16.21 6.14 -6.65
C PRO A 90 15.35 7.31 -7.13
N ALA A 91 15.73 7.96 -8.23
CA ALA A 91 15.06 9.14 -8.76
C ALA A 91 13.56 8.93 -9.00
N GLY A 92 13.14 7.75 -9.45
CA GLY A 92 11.71 7.42 -9.66
C GLY A 92 10.93 7.17 -8.38
N MET A 93 11.60 7.11 -7.21
CA MET A 93 11.01 6.79 -5.92
C MET A 93 10.93 8.00 -4.99
N LYS A 94 11.13 9.18 -5.51
CA LYS A 94 11.03 10.44 -4.77
C LYS A 94 10.59 11.56 -5.70
N ASP A 95 9.77 12.47 -5.16
CA ASP A 95 9.49 13.73 -5.85
C ASP A 95 10.74 14.61 -5.85
N PRO A 96 11.12 15.24 -6.97
CA PRO A 96 12.34 16.08 -7.03
C PRO A 96 12.39 17.20 -5.97
N ASP A 97 11.25 17.73 -5.58
CA ASP A 97 11.13 18.78 -4.57
C ASP A 97 10.87 18.25 -3.15
N GLY A 98 10.91 16.92 -2.98
CA GLY A 98 10.70 16.30 -1.67
C GLY A 98 9.27 16.34 -1.14
N LYS A 99 8.28 16.57 -2.00
CA LYS A 99 6.87 16.58 -1.59
C LYS A 99 6.40 15.20 -1.13
N TRP A 100 6.95 14.16 -1.68
CA TRP A 100 6.77 12.78 -1.23
C TRP A 100 8.06 11.98 -1.46
N VAL A 101 8.28 11.00 -0.61
CA VAL A 101 9.43 10.10 -0.68
C VAL A 101 8.95 8.68 -0.42
N ALA A 102 9.31 7.75 -1.29
CA ALA A 102 8.96 6.34 -1.11
C ALA A 102 9.67 5.75 0.11
N LEU A 103 8.97 4.87 0.81
CA LEU A 103 9.47 4.15 1.97
C LEU A 103 9.73 2.67 1.67
N HIS A 104 8.83 2.06 0.96
CA HIS A 104 8.85 0.67 0.55
C HIS A 104 7.96 0.48 -0.67
N SER A 105 8.05 -0.68 -1.30
CA SER A 105 7.15 -1.07 -2.39
C SER A 105 6.25 -2.23 -1.97
N GLY A 106 5.23 -2.49 -2.78
CA GLY A 106 4.36 -3.65 -2.72
C GLY A 106 4.09 -4.17 -4.12
N THR A 107 4.08 -5.48 -4.27
CA THR A 107 3.74 -6.15 -5.53
C THR A 107 2.36 -6.77 -5.39
N MET A 108 1.44 -6.38 -6.28
CA MET A 108 0.07 -6.86 -6.29
C MET A 108 0.01 -8.31 -6.75
N GLY A 109 -0.81 -9.09 -6.07
CA GLY A 109 -1.06 -10.48 -6.43
C GLY A 109 -2.26 -11.05 -5.71
N PHE A 110 -2.32 -12.37 -5.64
CA PHE A 110 -3.38 -13.09 -4.94
C PHE A 110 -2.84 -13.63 -3.62
N MET A 111 -3.42 -13.18 -2.53
CA MET A 111 -3.19 -13.74 -1.21
C MET A 111 -4.25 -14.80 -0.95
N VAL A 112 -3.84 -16.05 -0.85
CA VAL A 112 -4.77 -17.19 -0.87
C VAL A 112 -4.68 -17.97 0.43
N ASN A 113 -5.78 -18.08 1.16
CA ASN A 113 -5.93 -19.03 2.25
C ASN A 113 -6.26 -20.41 1.66
N VAL A 114 -5.24 -21.26 1.58
CA VAL A 114 -5.35 -22.55 0.88
C VAL A 114 -6.40 -23.46 1.51
N ASP A 115 -6.49 -23.47 2.83
CA ASP A 115 -7.46 -24.29 3.55
C ASP A 115 -8.91 -23.87 3.33
N ALA A 116 -9.13 -22.63 2.92
CA ALA A 116 -10.47 -22.06 2.70
C ALA A 116 -10.99 -22.26 1.26
N LEU A 117 -10.21 -22.89 0.37
CA LEU A 117 -10.59 -23.06 -1.03
C LEU A 117 -11.63 -24.17 -1.26
N GLY A 118 -11.92 -24.99 -0.26
CA GLY A 118 -12.92 -26.06 -0.39
C GLY A 118 -12.58 -27.09 -1.47
N GLY A 119 -11.28 -27.33 -1.73
CA GLY A 119 -10.81 -28.25 -2.77
C GLY A 119 -10.58 -27.61 -4.14
N ALA A 120 -10.94 -26.33 -4.34
CA ALA A 120 -10.61 -25.62 -5.57
C ALA A 120 -9.09 -25.39 -5.64
N PRO A 121 -8.50 -25.41 -6.87
CA PRO A 121 -7.06 -25.16 -7.01
C PRO A 121 -6.71 -23.71 -6.68
N VAL A 122 -5.44 -23.47 -6.31
CA VAL A 122 -4.91 -22.10 -6.14
C VAL A 122 -4.94 -21.40 -7.51
N PRO A 123 -5.63 -20.26 -7.65
CA PRO A 123 -5.71 -19.57 -8.93
C PRO A 123 -4.35 -19.01 -9.34
N GLN A 124 -4.02 -19.05 -10.64
CA GLN A 124 -2.72 -18.66 -11.19
C GLN A 124 -2.80 -17.49 -12.14
N SER A 125 -3.99 -17.06 -12.52
CA SER A 125 -4.21 -16.00 -13.49
C SER A 125 -5.40 -15.14 -13.12
N TRP A 126 -5.44 -13.91 -13.66
CA TRP A 126 -6.59 -13.03 -13.49
C TRP A 126 -7.88 -13.68 -14.01
N ASP A 127 -7.79 -14.40 -15.12
CA ASP A 127 -8.96 -15.08 -15.71
C ASP A 127 -9.39 -16.32 -14.89
N ASP A 128 -8.47 -16.97 -14.17
CA ASP A 128 -8.85 -18.03 -13.24
C ASP A 128 -9.88 -17.56 -12.21
N LEU A 129 -9.76 -16.31 -11.75
CA LEU A 129 -10.67 -15.72 -10.75
C LEU A 129 -12.11 -15.57 -11.27
N LEU A 130 -12.31 -15.63 -12.58
CA LEU A 130 -13.63 -15.55 -13.21
C LEU A 130 -14.34 -16.90 -13.27
N LYS A 131 -13.65 -17.99 -12.91
CA LYS A 131 -14.22 -19.35 -12.97
C LYS A 131 -15.26 -19.55 -11.85
N PRO A 132 -16.35 -20.28 -12.12
CA PRO A 132 -17.43 -20.47 -11.14
C PRO A 132 -17.01 -21.12 -9.83
N GLU A 133 -15.94 -21.90 -9.84
CA GLU A 133 -15.42 -22.58 -8.63
C GLU A 133 -14.95 -21.62 -7.54
N TYR A 134 -14.72 -20.33 -7.88
CA TYR A 134 -14.31 -19.30 -6.93
C TYR A 134 -15.46 -18.40 -6.47
N LYS A 135 -16.70 -18.77 -6.77
CA LYS A 135 -17.87 -17.98 -6.36
C LYS A 135 -17.91 -17.80 -4.84
N GLY A 136 -18.05 -16.56 -4.40
CA GLY A 136 -18.08 -16.18 -3.00
C GLY A 136 -16.73 -16.16 -2.30
N MET A 137 -15.62 -16.41 -3.02
CA MET A 137 -14.29 -16.55 -2.42
C MET A 137 -13.36 -15.34 -2.58
N ILE A 138 -13.68 -14.43 -3.50
CA ILE A 138 -12.75 -13.37 -3.91
C ILE A 138 -13.10 -12.06 -3.22
N GLY A 139 -12.10 -11.44 -2.61
CA GLY A 139 -12.19 -10.11 -2.04
C GLY A 139 -11.19 -9.15 -2.65
N TYR A 140 -11.56 -7.89 -2.70
CA TYR A 140 -10.66 -6.78 -3.05
C TYR A 140 -11.17 -5.52 -2.37
N LEU A 141 -10.25 -4.61 -1.99
CA LEU A 141 -10.64 -3.35 -1.40
C LEU A 141 -11.23 -2.41 -2.45
N ASP A 142 -12.11 -1.51 -2.03
CA ASP A 142 -12.81 -0.59 -2.91
C ASP A 142 -11.81 0.25 -3.73
N PRO A 143 -11.77 0.08 -5.07
CA PRO A 143 -10.83 0.81 -5.91
C PRO A 143 -11.04 2.33 -5.92
N ALA A 144 -12.24 2.79 -5.54
CA ALA A 144 -12.56 4.21 -5.50
C ALA A 144 -12.04 4.90 -4.23
N SER A 145 -11.73 4.16 -3.16
CA SER A 145 -11.33 4.73 -1.87
C SER A 145 -10.00 4.21 -1.32
N ALA A 146 -9.56 3.03 -1.72
CA ALA A 146 -8.33 2.40 -1.22
C ALA A 146 -7.29 2.25 -2.32
N PHE A 147 -6.04 2.64 -2.01
CA PHE A 147 -4.95 2.53 -3.00
C PHE A 147 -4.73 1.09 -3.45
N VAL A 148 -4.73 0.13 -2.52
CA VAL A 148 -4.55 -1.29 -2.88
C VAL A 148 -5.63 -1.77 -3.86
N GLY A 149 -6.86 -1.32 -3.71
CA GLY A 149 -7.94 -1.63 -4.66
C GLY A 149 -7.70 -1.02 -6.04
N TYR A 150 -7.26 0.23 -6.08
CA TYR A 150 -6.90 0.89 -7.34
C TYR A 150 -5.71 0.21 -8.02
N VAL A 151 -4.71 -0.20 -7.24
CA VAL A 151 -3.55 -0.95 -7.76
C VAL A 151 -3.98 -2.29 -8.38
N ALA A 152 -4.90 -3.00 -7.76
CA ALA A 152 -5.46 -4.22 -8.36
C ALA A 152 -6.12 -3.94 -9.71
N ALA A 153 -6.88 -2.84 -9.81
CA ALA A 153 -7.48 -2.42 -11.07
C ALA A 153 -6.43 -2.09 -12.15
N VAL A 154 -5.38 -1.35 -11.77
CA VAL A 154 -4.27 -1.03 -12.68
C VAL A 154 -3.56 -2.31 -13.14
N ALA A 155 -3.33 -3.24 -12.23
CA ALA A 155 -2.64 -4.50 -12.53
C ALA A 155 -3.43 -5.34 -13.53
N VAL A 156 -4.72 -5.57 -13.29
CA VAL A 156 -5.55 -6.36 -14.21
C VAL A 156 -5.72 -5.64 -15.55
N ASN A 157 -5.81 -4.32 -15.53
CA ASN A 157 -5.94 -3.51 -16.74
C ASN A 157 -4.74 -3.70 -17.68
N GLN A 158 -3.53 -3.55 -17.14
CA GLN A 158 -2.30 -3.74 -17.93
C GLN A 158 -2.13 -5.19 -18.36
N ALA A 159 -2.39 -6.14 -17.48
CA ALA A 159 -2.31 -7.57 -17.79
C ALA A 159 -3.24 -7.97 -18.96
N LYS A 160 -4.34 -7.27 -19.14
CA LYS A 160 -5.33 -7.52 -20.19
C LYS A 160 -5.26 -6.54 -21.35
N GLY A 161 -4.14 -5.85 -21.51
CA GLY A 161 -3.85 -4.99 -22.67
C GLY A 161 -4.33 -3.56 -22.59
N GLY A 162 -4.80 -3.10 -21.42
CA GLY A 162 -5.15 -1.69 -21.19
C GLY A 162 -3.95 -0.82 -20.86
N ASN A 163 -4.21 0.47 -20.65
CA ASN A 163 -3.22 1.46 -20.24
C ASN A 163 -3.89 2.54 -19.39
N MET A 164 -3.16 3.55 -18.95
CA MET A 164 -3.70 4.60 -18.09
C MET A 164 -4.72 5.52 -18.75
N GLN A 165 -4.83 5.48 -20.08
CA GLN A 165 -5.83 6.22 -20.86
C GLN A 165 -7.05 5.36 -21.22
N ASP A 166 -6.98 4.04 -21.00
CA ASP A 166 -8.05 3.10 -21.31
C ASP A 166 -8.15 1.99 -20.27
N PHE A 167 -9.11 2.12 -19.38
CA PHE A 167 -9.43 1.12 -18.34
C PHE A 167 -10.55 0.16 -18.76
N THR A 168 -10.92 0.13 -20.02
CA THR A 168 -11.96 -0.80 -20.52
C THR A 168 -11.65 -2.26 -20.16
N PRO A 169 -10.40 -2.76 -20.32
CA PRO A 169 -10.10 -4.14 -19.93
C PRO A 169 -10.37 -4.42 -18.44
N ALA A 170 -9.97 -3.52 -17.54
CA ALA A 170 -10.23 -3.67 -16.11
C ALA A 170 -11.75 -3.64 -15.80
N ILE A 171 -12.47 -2.67 -16.34
CA ILE A 171 -13.91 -2.54 -16.13
C ILE A 171 -14.64 -3.80 -16.60
N ASN A 172 -14.29 -4.32 -17.77
CA ASN A 172 -14.89 -5.56 -18.28
C ASN A 172 -14.56 -6.76 -17.38
N TRP A 173 -13.34 -6.84 -16.87
CA TRP A 173 -12.95 -7.90 -15.95
C TRP A 173 -13.75 -7.82 -14.64
N PHE A 174 -13.88 -6.64 -14.02
CA PHE A 174 -14.68 -6.45 -12.81
C PHE A 174 -16.15 -6.74 -13.02
N LYS A 175 -16.70 -6.41 -14.19
CA LYS A 175 -18.09 -6.77 -14.55
C LYS A 175 -18.27 -8.30 -14.57
N LYS A 176 -17.36 -9.01 -15.20
CA LYS A 176 -17.39 -10.49 -15.23
C LYS A 176 -17.22 -11.08 -13.85
N LEU A 177 -16.36 -10.49 -13.02
CA LEU A 177 -16.13 -10.95 -11.65
C LEU A 177 -17.40 -10.89 -10.80
N GLN A 178 -18.35 -10.01 -11.09
CA GLN A 178 -19.59 -9.88 -10.32
C GLN A 178 -20.41 -11.19 -10.30
N ALA A 179 -20.27 -12.04 -11.31
CA ALA A 179 -20.90 -13.37 -11.31
C ALA A 179 -20.38 -14.25 -10.16
N ASN A 180 -19.17 -14.01 -9.67
CA ASN A 180 -18.59 -14.70 -8.53
C ASN A 180 -18.88 -14.03 -7.18
N GLN A 181 -19.74 -13.00 -7.15
CA GLN A 181 -20.19 -12.33 -5.93
C GLN A 181 -19.02 -11.90 -5.03
N PRO A 182 -18.10 -11.05 -5.51
CA PRO A 182 -16.93 -10.65 -4.75
C PRO A 182 -17.31 -9.88 -3.49
N ILE A 183 -16.43 -9.95 -2.50
CA ILE A 183 -16.54 -9.23 -1.23
C ILE A 183 -15.68 -7.97 -1.35
N VAL A 184 -16.25 -6.79 -1.08
CA VAL A 184 -15.55 -5.50 -1.21
C VAL A 184 -15.52 -4.77 0.13
N PRO A 185 -14.55 -5.07 1.01
CA PRO A 185 -14.38 -4.36 2.27
C PRO A 185 -13.96 -2.90 2.04
N LYS A 186 -14.26 -2.03 3.00
CA LYS A 186 -13.84 -0.62 2.97
C LYS A 186 -12.43 -0.41 3.51
N GLN A 187 -11.96 -1.31 4.36
CA GLN A 187 -10.64 -1.25 5.02
C GLN A 187 -9.93 -2.59 4.86
N THR A 188 -8.66 -2.65 5.33
CA THR A 188 -7.85 -3.88 5.24
C THR A 188 -8.62 -5.12 5.69
N ALA A 189 -8.46 -6.20 4.94
CA ALA A 189 -9.17 -7.46 5.14
C ALA A 189 -8.24 -8.59 5.62
N TYR A 190 -7.07 -8.26 6.18
CA TYR A 190 -6.07 -9.24 6.59
C TYR A 190 -6.67 -10.32 7.52
N ALA A 191 -7.36 -9.89 8.58
CA ALA A 191 -7.98 -10.83 9.53
C ALA A 191 -9.05 -11.70 8.88
N ARG A 192 -9.80 -11.16 7.93
CA ARG A 192 -10.84 -11.90 7.20
C ARG A 192 -10.25 -12.94 6.25
N LEU A 193 -9.07 -12.69 5.71
CA LEU A 193 -8.35 -13.70 4.94
C LEU A 193 -7.82 -14.81 5.85
N ILE A 194 -7.20 -14.46 6.99
CA ILE A 194 -6.68 -15.44 7.96
C ILE A 194 -7.80 -16.34 8.49
N SER A 195 -8.97 -15.79 8.76
CA SER A 195 -10.13 -16.56 9.25
C SER A 195 -10.77 -17.45 8.17
N GLY A 196 -10.44 -17.24 6.89
CA GLY A 196 -11.06 -17.94 5.77
C GLY A 196 -12.39 -17.34 5.32
N GLU A 197 -12.85 -16.25 5.90
CA GLU A 197 -14.05 -15.53 5.47
C GLU A 197 -13.87 -15.02 4.02
N ILE A 198 -12.66 -14.53 3.69
CA ILE A 198 -12.27 -14.18 2.32
C ILE A 198 -11.13 -15.12 1.93
N PRO A 199 -11.40 -16.21 1.19
CA PRO A 199 -10.36 -17.17 0.81
C PRO A 199 -9.27 -16.62 -0.12
N ILE A 200 -9.61 -15.67 -1.00
CA ILE A 200 -8.70 -15.08 -1.98
C ILE A 200 -8.83 -13.57 -1.90
N LEU A 201 -7.75 -12.88 -1.55
CA LEU A 201 -7.71 -11.43 -1.45
C LEU A 201 -6.71 -10.86 -2.44
N LEU A 202 -7.13 -9.88 -3.24
CA LEU A 202 -6.21 -9.11 -4.07
C LEU A 202 -5.44 -8.15 -3.17
N ASP A 203 -4.17 -8.43 -2.94
CA ASP A 203 -3.35 -7.70 -1.98
C ASP A 203 -1.87 -7.82 -2.32
N TYR A 204 -1.04 -7.15 -1.55
CA TYR A 204 0.40 -7.13 -1.75
C TYR A 204 1.11 -8.35 -1.18
N ASP A 205 2.27 -8.62 -1.75
CA ASP A 205 3.18 -9.67 -1.34
C ASP A 205 3.52 -9.64 0.15
N PHE A 206 3.82 -8.49 0.72
CA PHE A 206 4.25 -8.39 2.11
C PHE A 206 3.16 -8.83 3.10
N ASN A 207 1.89 -8.62 2.80
CA ASN A 207 0.79 -9.12 3.64
C ASN A 207 0.66 -10.65 3.56
N ALA A 208 0.85 -11.21 2.38
CA ALA A 208 0.85 -12.67 2.20
C ALA A 208 2.04 -13.31 2.92
N TYR A 209 3.23 -12.73 2.83
CA TYR A 209 4.41 -13.24 3.53
C TYR A 209 4.27 -13.12 5.05
N ARG A 210 3.69 -12.02 5.54
CA ARG A 210 3.36 -11.88 6.96
C ARG A 210 2.46 -13.00 7.45
N ALA A 211 1.39 -13.29 6.71
CA ALA A 211 0.46 -14.35 7.05
C ALA A 211 1.15 -15.71 7.10
N LYS A 212 1.98 -16.01 6.11
CA LYS A 212 2.67 -17.28 5.98
C LYS A 212 3.78 -17.45 7.02
N TYR A 213 4.63 -16.46 7.19
CA TYR A 213 5.87 -16.62 7.96
C TYR A 213 5.78 -16.09 9.40
N LYS A 214 4.97 -15.07 9.66
CA LYS A 214 4.77 -14.52 11.00
C LYS A 214 3.59 -15.16 11.72
N ASP A 215 2.45 -15.25 11.06
CA ASP A 215 1.20 -15.76 11.64
C ASP A 215 1.00 -17.27 11.37
N HIS A 216 1.94 -17.88 10.63
CA HIS A 216 1.97 -19.32 10.34
C HIS A 216 0.67 -19.87 9.73
N ALA A 217 -0.03 -19.04 8.97
CA ALA A 217 -1.21 -19.44 8.23
C ALA A 217 -0.82 -20.20 6.95
N ASN A 218 -1.68 -21.12 6.50
CA ASN A 218 -1.49 -21.81 5.22
C ASN A 218 -1.88 -20.90 4.06
N VAL A 219 -1.04 -19.93 3.78
CA VAL A 219 -1.25 -18.91 2.74
C VAL A 219 -0.25 -19.10 1.62
N ALA A 220 -0.75 -19.04 0.38
CA ALA A 220 0.06 -18.93 -0.82
C ALA A 220 -0.06 -17.50 -1.37
N PHE A 221 1.06 -16.98 -1.88
CA PHE A 221 1.05 -15.75 -2.66
C PHE A 221 1.27 -16.10 -4.13
N VAL A 222 0.42 -15.55 -5.01
CA VAL A 222 0.50 -15.80 -6.45
C VAL A 222 0.69 -14.49 -7.19
N ILE A 223 1.75 -14.43 -7.98
CA ILE A 223 1.95 -13.39 -8.99
C ILE A 223 1.31 -13.90 -10.28
N PRO A 224 0.22 -13.25 -10.78
CA PRO A 224 -0.53 -13.78 -11.92
C PRO A 224 0.31 -13.96 -13.17
N LYS A 225 0.02 -15.00 -13.95
CA LYS A 225 0.76 -15.33 -15.18
C LYS A 225 0.77 -14.22 -16.21
N GLU A 226 -0.34 -13.50 -16.34
CA GLU A 226 -0.48 -12.41 -17.33
C GLU A 226 0.29 -11.16 -16.92
N GLY A 227 0.73 -11.07 -15.65
CA GLY A 227 1.46 -9.94 -15.14
C GLY A 227 0.74 -9.16 -14.05
N THR A 228 1.48 -8.30 -13.40
CA THR A 228 1.02 -7.43 -12.33
C THR A 228 1.87 -6.17 -12.26
N VAL A 229 1.69 -5.37 -11.21
CA VAL A 229 2.45 -4.14 -10.99
C VAL A 229 3.07 -4.10 -9.61
N THR A 230 4.20 -3.42 -9.49
CA THR A 230 4.84 -3.04 -8.23
C THR A 230 4.71 -1.53 -8.06
N VAL A 231 4.29 -1.10 -6.89
CA VAL A 231 4.06 0.31 -6.58
C VAL A 231 4.68 0.71 -5.25
N PRO A 232 5.14 1.97 -5.11
CA PRO A 232 5.65 2.46 -3.83
C PRO A 232 4.54 3.02 -2.96
N TYR A 233 4.76 2.92 -1.64
CA TYR A 233 4.10 3.72 -0.63
C TYR A 233 5.05 4.82 -0.18
N VAL A 234 4.51 6.00 0.05
CA VAL A 234 5.28 7.22 0.26
C VAL A 234 4.90 7.92 1.57
N ILE A 235 5.78 8.77 2.05
CA ILE A 235 5.54 9.66 3.18
C ILE A 235 5.69 11.11 2.73
N SER A 236 4.89 12.00 3.30
CA SER A 236 4.95 13.44 3.06
C SER A 236 4.91 14.22 4.36
N LEU A 237 5.56 15.39 4.37
CA LEU A 237 5.42 16.38 5.42
C LEU A 237 4.19 17.23 5.12
N VAL A 238 3.29 17.35 6.07
CA VAL A 238 2.07 18.14 5.90
C VAL A 238 2.42 19.64 5.90
N LYS A 239 1.84 20.38 4.96
CA LYS A 239 2.02 21.84 4.89
C LYS A 239 1.43 22.49 6.12
N ASN A 240 2.20 23.38 6.74
CA ASN A 240 1.84 24.04 8.00
C ASN A 240 1.54 23.06 9.15
N ALA A 241 2.28 21.95 9.19
CA ALA A 241 2.17 20.95 10.25
C ALA A 241 2.31 21.60 11.63
N PRO A 242 1.54 21.15 12.64
CA PRO A 242 1.66 21.67 14.01
C PRO A 242 3.02 21.40 14.65
N HIS A 243 3.66 20.28 14.31
CA HIS A 243 4.96 19.86 14.85
C HIS A 243 5.93 19.51 13.71
N PRO A 244 6.35 20.51 12.92
CA PRO A 244 7.12 20.23 11.69
C PRO A 244 8.49 19.62 11.97
N ALA A 245 9.17 20.00 13.04
CA ALA A 245 10.46 19.44 13.43
C ALA A 245 10.32 17.96 13.79
N ASN A 246 9.28 17.59 14.54
CA ASN A 246 9.00 16.19 14.88
C ASN A 246 8.59 15.38 13.66
N GLY A 247 7.80 15.98 12.77
CA GLY A 247 7.45 15.35 11.49
C GLY A 247 8.67 15.00 10.65
N LYS A 248 9.63 15.91 10.55
CA LYS A 248 10.90 15.67 9.85
C LYS A 248 11.71 14.54 10.48
N LYS A 249 11.76 14.48 11.82
CA LYS A 249 12.44 13.39 12.54
C LYS A 249 11.77 12.04 12.28
N VAL A 250 10.45 11.98 12.20
CA VAL A 250 9.73 10.76 11.83
C VAL A 250 10.11 10.31 10.42
N ILE A 251 10.12 11.22 9.45
CA ILE A 251 10.52 10.92 8.08
C ILE A 251 11.97 10.41 8.03
N ASP A 252 12.89 11.10 8.70
CA ASP A 252 14.30 10.68 8.75
C ASP A 252 14.46 9.29 9.40
N TYR A 253 13.68 9.00 10.44
CA TYR A 253 13.75 7.70 11.12
C TYR A 253 13.30 6.54 10.21
N VAL A 254 12.17 6.68 9.55
CA VAL A 254 11.64 5.61 8.70
C VAL A 254 12.49 5.36 7.45
N LEU A 255 13.36 6.30 7.10
CA LEU A 255 14.35 6.16 6.02
C LEU A 255 15.76 5.81 6.53
N SER A 256 15.97 5.80 7.83
CA SER A 256 17.24 5.39 8.44
C SER A 256 17.51 3.89 8.25
N ASP A 257 18.74 3.46 8.55
CA ASP A 257 19.09 2.04 8.50
C ASP A 257 18.16 1.20 9.39
N LYS A 258 17.87 1.67 10.60
CA LYS A 258 16.95 0.98 11.52
C LYS A 258 15.51 0.95 10.99
N GLY A 259 14.98 2.07 10.54
CA GLY A 259 13.62 2.16 10.03
C GLY A 259 13.41 1.29 8.80
N GLN A 260 14.35 1.33 7.87
CA GLN A 260 14.28 0.51 6.65
C GLN A 260 14.45 -0.99 6.97
N ALA A 261 15.30 -1.34 7.93
CA ALA A 261 15.49 -2.73 8.37
C ALA A 261 14.21 -3.30 9.03
N ILE A 262 13.45 -2.49 9.75
CA ILE A 262 12.15 -2.90 10.33
C ILE A 262 11.22 -3.38 9.21
N TRP A 263 11.12 -2.67 8.11
CA TRP A 263 10.30 -3.09 6.97
C TRP A 263 10.86 -4.32 6.27
N ALA A 264 12.17 -4.37 6.03
CA ALA A 264 12.80 -5.56 5.44
C ALA A 264 12.52 -6.82 6.27
N ASN A 265 12.57 -6.72 7.59
CA ASN A 265 12.27 -7.81 8.52
C ASN A 265 10.78 -8.15 8.61
N ALA A 266 9.93 -7.26 8.13
CA ALA A 266 8.47 -7.46 8.03
C ALA A 266 8.05 -7.85 6.60
N PHE A 267 8.98 -8.32 5.78
CA PHE A 267 8.79 -8.82 4.42
C PHE A 267 8.46 -7.75 3.38
N LEU A 268 8.69 -6.47 3.69
CA LEU A 268 8.55 -5.40 2.71
C LEU A 268 9.90 -5.12 2.03
N ARG A 269 9.84 -4.71 0.77
CA ARG A 269 11.04 -4.24 0.06
C ARG A 269 11.27 -2.78 0.41
N PRO A 270 12.30 -2.46 1.24
CA PRO A 270 12.57 -1.08 1.59
C PRO A 270 13.10 -0.31 0.36
N VAL A 271 12.89 1.01 0.34
CA VAL A 271 13.34 1.84 -0.78
C VAL A 271 14.86 1.95 -0.86
N ARG A 272 15.56 1.77 0.26
CA ARG A 272 17.03 1.69 0.30
C ARG A 272 17.45 0.22 0.20
N PRO A 273 17.95 -0.22 -0.97
CA PRO A 273 18.26 -1.65 -1.19
C PRO A 273 19.28 -2.23 -0.20
N SER A 274 20.17 -1.40 0.32
CA SER A 274 21.19 -1.82 1.32
C SER A 274 20.57 -2.34 2.63
N ALA A 275 19.33 -2.00 2.93
CA ALA A 275 18.63 -2.48 4.11
C ALA A 275 18.05 -3.90 3.95
N MET A 276 18.01 -4.45 2.74
CA MET A 276 17.54 -5.80 2.45
C MET A 276 18.66 -6.83 2.67
N SER A 277 18.62 -7.53 3.78
CA SER A 277 19.58 -8.60 4.07
C SER A 277 19.34 -9.84 3.19
N ALA A 278 20.37 -10.71 3.07
CA ALA A 278 20.24 -12.00 2.42
C ALA A 278 19.17 -12.87 3.11
N ASP A 279 19.09 -12.81 4.44
CA ASP A 279 18.07 -13.55 5.21
C ASP A 279 16.66 -13.06 4.94
N ALA A 280 16.45 -11.77 4.77
CA ALA A 280 15.15 -11.23 4.41
C ALA A 280 14.69 -11.70 3.02
N LYS A 281 15.61 -11.80 2.05
CA LYS A 281 15.30 -12.23 0.68
C LYS A 281 14.80 -13.67 0.59
N LYS A 282 15.13 -14.54 1.53
CA LYS A 282 14.72 -15.96 1.52
C LYS A 282 13.20 -16.16 1.54
N PHE A 283 12.47 -15.20 2.06
CA PHE A 283 11.02 -15.31 2.22
C PHE A 283 10.23 -14.93 0.96
N PHE A 284 10.89 -14.26 0.01
CA PHE A 284 10.23 -13.84 -1.23
C PHE A 284 10.15 -14.98 -2.25
N LEU A 285 9.11 -14.94 -3.09
CA LEU A 285 9.04 -15.80 -4.27
C LEU A 285 10.28 -15.60 -5.15
N PRO A 286 10.58 -16.56 -6.05
CA PRO A 286 11.72 -16.44 -6.97
C PRO A 286 11.67 -15.16 -7.82
N ASP A 287 12.83 -14.65 -8.18
CA ASP A 287 12.94 -13.46 -9.05
C ASP A 287 12.22 -13.64 -10.39
N SER A 288 12.16 -14.89 -10.90
CA SER A 288 11.41 -15.21 -12.11
C SER A 288 9.91 -14.90 -12.01
N ASP A 289 9.31 -15.03 -10.83
CA ASP A 289 7.93 -14.64 -10.61
C ASP A 289 7.79 -13.12 -10.56
N TYR A 290 8.72 -12.45 -9.88
CA TYR A 290 8.74 -10.98 -9.81
C TYR A 290 9.03 -10.31 -11.15
N ALA A 291 9.63 -11.02 -12.10
CA ALA A 291 9.85 -10.52 -13.46
C ALA A 291 8.53 -10.21 -14.19
N ARG A 292 7.41 -10.78 -13.73
CA ARG A 292 6.07 -10.46 -14.26
C ARG A 292 5.48 -9.17 -13.69
N ALA A 293 6.08 -8.59 -12.68
CA ALA A 293 5.67 -7.31 -12.09
C ALA A 293 6.32 -6.15 -12.84
N GLN A 294 5.51 -5.20 -13.29
CA GLN A 294 5.97 -4.01 -14.00
C GLN A 294 5.81 -2.77 -13.14
N THR A 295 6.62 -1.76 -13.39
CA THR A 295 6.41 -0.41 -12.87
C THR A 295 5.42 0.32 -13.75
N VAL A 296 4.80 1.37 -13.20
CA VAL A 296 3.88 2.23 -13.93
C VAL A 296 4.35 3.68 -13.85
N ASP A 297 3.86 4.52 -14.75
CA ASP A 297 4.03 5.95 -14.63
C ASP A 297 3.09 6.47 -13.52
N TYR A 298 3.67 6.90 -12.40
CA TYR A 298 2.89 7.28 -11.21
C TYR A 298 2.09 8.56 -11.41
N GLN A 299 2.56 9.48 -12.24
CA GLN A 299 1.81 10.68 -12.58
C GLN A 299 0.56 10.33 -13.40
N GLN A 300 0.71 9.49 -14.42
CA GLN A 300 -0.43 9.00 -15.21
C GLN A 300 -1.41 8.23 -14.33
N MET A 301 -0.89 7.41 -13.40
CA MET A 301 -1.70 6.67 -12.44
C MET A 301 -2.54 7.61 -11.57
N ALA A 302 -1.94 8.67 -11.06
CA ALA A 302 -2.64 9.69 -10.28
C ALA A 302 -3.69 10.43 -11.11
N ASP A 303 -3.34 10.81 -12.33
CA ASP A 303 -4.22 11.57 -13.23
C ASP A 303 -5.45 10.75 -13.65
N ALA A 304 -5.28 9.44 -13.85
CA ALA A 304 -6.35 8.54 -14.30
C ALA A 304 -7.30 8.11 -13.16
N GLN A 305 -6.91 8.25 -11.91
CA GLN A 305 -7.62 7.63 -10.78
C GLN A 305 -9.05 8.14 -10.62
N LYS A 306 -9.27 9.45 -10.72
CA LYS A 306 -10.61 10.05 -10.54
C LYS A 306 -11.59 9.55 -11.60
N ALA A 307 -11.21 9.55 -12.86
CA ALA A 307 -12.06 9.08 -13.96
C ALA A 307 -12.33 7.58 -13.85
N PHE A 308 -11.31 6.78 -13.51
CA PHE A 308 -11.50 5.36 -13.28
C PHE A 308 -12.47 5.11 -12.12
N SER A 309 -12.29 5.79 -10.99
CA SER A 309 -13.16 5.62 -9.80
C SER A 309 -14.62 5.94 -10.12
N ALA A 310 -14.87 7.03 -10.86
CA ALA A 310 -16.23 7.39 -11.30
C ALA A 310 -16.84 6.30 -12.20
N LYS A 311 -16.05 5.79 -13.13
CA LYS A 311 -16.51 4.73 -14.04
C LYS A 311 -16.77 3.41 -13.31
N TYR A 312 -15.90 3.03 -12.38
CA TYR A 312 -16.09 1.85 -11.53
C TYR A 312 -17.39 1.96 -10.72
N LEU A 313 -17.62 3.09 -10.05
CA LEU A 313 -18.82 3.30 -9.23
C LEU A 313 -20.11 3.29 -10.08
N SER A 314 -20.08 3.81 -11.29
CA SER A 314 -21.27 3.84 -12.16
C SER A 314 -21.57 2.52 -12.85
N GLU A 315 -20.55 1.72 -13.19
CA GLU A 315 -20.71 0.51 -14.00
C GLU A 315 -20.64 -0.80 -13.20
N ILE A 316 -19.99 -0.80 -12.05
CA ILE A 316 -19.78 -2.01 -11.24
C ILE A 316 -20.64 -1.98 -9.96
N ARG A 317 -20.80 -0.82 -9.35
CA ARG A 317 -21.41 -0.67 -8.02
C ARG A 317 -22.70 0.09 -8.05
#